data_993b7b107391b9a4d2cb0d7884aeb3a4
#
_entry.id   993b7b107391b9a4d2cb0d7884aeb3a4
#
_cell.length_a   1.000
_cell.length_b   1.000
_cell.length_c   1.000
_cell.angle_alpha   90.00
_cell.angle_beta   90.00
_cell.angle_gamma   90.00
#
_symmetry.space_group_name_H-M   'P 1'
#
loop_
_entity.id
_entity.type
_entity.pdbx_description
1 polymer ?
#
loop_
_entity_poly.entity_id
_entity_poly.type
_entity_poly.pdbx_seq_one_letter_code
_entity_poly.pdbx_strand_id
1 'polypeptide(L)'
;MTKRVIVTGASRGIGFELVKQYAKADFEVIAISRNCDKLERLKEVCLKLNPQAIVHTISFDLANDNLGTHLIPSISKYFNQVDILINNAGAMVAKPFTDISPNELQRVYSVNILSVFKLIQALMPKFSDSAHIINISSVGGVQGSVKFAGLSAYSSSKAAMVGLTECLAEEFKDTDLSFNCLALGAVQTEMLEEAFPGYQAPITSKDMAAYIVDFSLNGAKFYKGKILTVSKSTP
;
A
#
# COMPACT_ATOMS: atom_id res chain seq x y z
N MET A 1 -20.89 4.81 -12.08
CA MET A 1 -19.60 4.58 -12.79
C MET A 1 -18.75 3.61 -11.97
N THR A 2 -18.08 2.67 -12.60
CA THR A 2 -17.17 1.74 -11.95
C THR A 2 -15.95 2.50 -11.40
N LYS A 3 -15.67 2.34 -10.12
CA LYS A 3 -14.49 2.99 -9.49
C LYS A 3 -13.20 2.28 -9.89
N ARG A 4 -12.13 3.04 -10.04
CA ARG A 4 -10.79 2.61 -10.48
C ARG A 4 -9.81 2.65 -9.33
N VAL A 5 -9.21 1.50 -9.06
CA VAL A 5 -8.34 1.30 -7.90
C VAL A 5 -6.94 0.89 -8.36
N ILE A 6 -5.92 1.51 -7.79
CA ILE A 6 -4.53 1.07 -7.92
C ILE A 6 -4.06 0.48 -6.59
N VAL A 7 -3.53 -0.75 -6.63
CA VAL A 7 -2.94 -1.42 -5.47
C VAL A 7 -1.48 -1.72 -5.75
N THR A 8 -0.57 -1.17 -4.94
CA THR A 8 0.85 -1.51 -5.00
C THR A 8 1.19 -2.67 -4.06
N GLY A 9 2.22 -3.48 -4.40
CA GLY A 9 2.60 -4.64 -3.61
C GLY A 9 1.58 -5.79 -3.70
N ALA A 10 0.93 -5.97 -4.86
CA ALA A 10 -0.21 -6.85 -5.05
C ALA A 10 0.11 -8.35 -5.18
N SER A 11 1.39 -8.76 -5.19
CA SER A 11 1.76 -10.15 -5.51
C SER A 11 1.62 -11.14 -4.36
N ARG A 12 1.46 -10.69 -3.13
CA ARG A 12 1.31 -11.52 -1.92
C ARG A 12 0.65 -10.75 -0.76
N GLY A 13 0.31 -11.45 0.31
CA GLY A 13 -0.16 -10.88 1.56
C GLY A 13 -1.41 -9.99 1.40
N ILE A 14 -1.42 -8.85 2.09
CA ILE A 14 -2.56 -7.93 2.10
C ILE A 14 -2.89 -7.42 0.69
N GLY A 15 -1.87 -7.05 -0.12
CA GLY A 15 -2.10 -6.54 -1.46
C GLY A 15 -2.78 -7.53 -2.40
N PHE A 16 -2.44 -8.81 -2.29
CA PHE A 16 -3.10 -9.89 -3.03
C PHE A 16 -4.59 -10.02 -2.66
N GLU A 17 -4.88 -9.99 -1.35
CA GLU A 17 -6.26 -10.07 -0.87
C GLU A 17 -7.07 -8.80 -1.19
N LEU A 18 -6.46 -7.62 -1.19
CA LEU A 18 -7.10 -6.37 -1.62
C LEU A 18 -7.61 -6.47 -3.06
N VAL A 19 -6.73 -6.87 -3.99
CA VAL A 19 -7.12 -7.00 -5.42
C VAL A 19 -8.26 -7.99 -5.59
N LYS A 20 -8.22 -9.13 -4.90
CA LYS A 20 -9.32 -10.12 -4.93
C LYS A 20 -10.65 -9.54 -4.46
N GLN A 21 -10.63 -8.75 -3.40
CA GLN A 21 -11.86 -8.18 -2.84
C GLN A 21 -12.41 -7.07 -3.72
N TYR A 22 -11.57 -6.19 -4.26
CA TYR A 22 -12.01 -5.19 -5.23
C TYR A 22 -12.56 -5.82 -6.50
N ALA A 23 -11.89 -6.84 -7.05
CA ALA A 23 -12.35 -7.57 -8.22
C ALA A 23 -13.71 -8.27 -8.00
N LYS A 24 -13.93 -8.79 -6.79
CA LYS A 24 -15.22 -9.39 -6.39
C LYS A 24 -16.35 -8.35 -6.28
N ALA A 25 -16.02 -7.10 -5.97
CA ALA A 25 -16.93 -5.98 -5.79
C ALA A 25 -17.06 -5.11 -7.06
N ASP A 26 -16.72 -5.65 -8.23
CA ASP A 26 -16.86 -5.03 -9.55
C ASP A 26 -16.09 -3.71 -9.73
N PHE A 27 -14.95 -3.56 -9.04
CA PHE A 27 -14.01 -2.48 -9.29
C PHE A 27 -13.08 -2.82 -10.45
N GLU A 28 -12.68 -1.80 -11.21
CA GLU A 28 -11.58 -1.91 -12.15
C GLU A 28 -10.25 -1.70 -11.40
N VAL A 29 -9.36 -2.68 -11.44
CA VAL A 29 -8.16 -2.72 -10.59
C VAL A 29 -6.89 -2.77 -11.41
N ILE A 30 -5.93 -1.91 -11.09
CA ILE A 30 -4.53 -2.09 -11.49
C ILE A 30 -3.74 -2.65 -10.30
N ALA A 31 -3.19 -3.85 -10.50
CA ALA A 31 -2.33 -4.54 -9.54
C ALA A 31 -0.85 -4.36 -9.93
N ILE A 32 -0.05 -3.74 -9.05
CA ILE A 32 1.36 -3.44 -9.33
C ILE A 32 2.25 -4.23 -8.38
N SER A 33 3.20 -4.99 -8.93
CA SER A 33 4.30 -5.61 -8.17
C SER A 33 5.46 -5.99 -9.10
N ARG A 34 6.56 -6.49 -8.54
CA ARG A 34 7.76 -6.89 -9.32
C ARG A 34 7.61 -8.24 -10.02
N ASN A 35 6.86 -9.15 -9.43
CA ASN A 35 6.77 -10.55 -9.90
C ASN A 35 5.60 -10.72 -10.85
N CYS A 36 5.90 -10.85 -12.14
CA CYS A 36 4.92 -11.01 -13.20
C CYS A 36 4.08 -12.28 -13.01
N ASP A 37 4.72 -13.43 -12.72
CA ASP A 37 4.02 -14.72 -12.60
C ASP A 37 2.99 -14.71 -11.46
N LYS A 38 3.36 -14.08 -10.32
CA LYS A 38 2.43 -13.93 -9.20
C LYS A 38 1.28 -12.99 -9.52
N LEU A 39 1.50 -11.95 -10.34
CA LEU A 39 0.44 -11.05 -10.80
C LEU A 39 -0.52 -11.78 -11.76
N GLU A 40 -0.02 -12.56 -12.71
CA GLU A 40 -0.87 -13.35 -13.62
C GLU A 40 -1.69 -14.39 -12.83
N ARG A 41 -1.07 -15.08 -11.88
CA ARG A 41 -1.81 -15.97 -10.96
C ARG A 41 -2.91 -15.23 -10.18
N LEU A 42 -2.63 -14.00 -9.70
CA LEU A 42 -3.63 -13.18 -9.02
C LEU A 42 -4.81 -12.89 -9.95
N LYS A 43 -4.54 -12.48 -11.18
CA LYS A 43 -5.56 -12.22 -12.19
C LYS A 43 -6.43 -13.46 -12.47
N GLU A 44 -5.82 -14.63 -12.64
CA GLU A 44 -6.56 -15.88 -12.80
C GLU A 44 -7.47 -16.19 -11.60
N VAL A 45 -6.97 -15.96 -10.37
CA VAL A 45 -7.77 -16.15 -9.15
C VAL A 45 -8.95 -15.16 -9.12
N CYS A 46 -8.74 -13.91 -9.51
CA CYS A 46 -9.82 -12.92 -9.57
C CYS A 46 -10.89 -13.32 -10.60
N LEU A 47 -10.50 -13.77 -11.79
CA LEU A 47 -11.42 -14.23 -12.84
C LEU A 47 -12.20 -15.50 -12.44
N LYS A 48 -11.60 -16.39 -11.64
CA LYS A 48 -12.33 -17.55 -11.06
C LYS A 48 -13.37 -17.13 -10.02
N LEU A 49 -13.10 -16.06 -9.27
CA LEU A 49 -14.03 -15.52 -8.25
C LEU A 49 -15.14 -14.67 -8.86
N ASN A 50 -14.83 -13.93 -9.90
CA ASN A 50 -15.76 -13.10 -10.65
C ASN A 50 -15.32 -13.08 -12.14
N PRO A 51 -16.01 -13.83 -13.02
CA PRO A 51 -15.65 -13.88 -14.45
C PRO A 51 -15.73 -12.53 -15.18
N GLN A 52 -16.41 -11.54 -14.61
CA GLN A 52 -16.51 -10.19 -15.16
C GLN A 52 -15.49 -9.22 -14.55
N ALA A 53 -14.61 -9.70 -13.67
CA ALA A 53 -13.60 -8.84 -13.03
C ALA A 53 -12.65 -8.22 -14.06
N ILE A 54 -12.39 -6.92 -13.91
CA ILE A 54 -11.43 -6.19 -14.72
C ILE A 54 -10.17 -5.94 -13.88
N VAL A 55 -9.16 -6.77 -14.09
CA VAL A 55 -7.88 -6.70 -13.39
C VAL A 55 -6.75 -6.56 -14.39
N HIS A 56 -6.05 -5.44 -14.33
CA HIS A 56 -4.85 -5.16 -15.09
C HIS A 56 -3.62 -5.38 -14.22
N THR A 57 -2.63 -6.07 -14.76
CA THR A 57 -1.37 -6.36 -14.06
C THR A 57 -0.24 -5.54 -14.66
N ILE A 58 0.57 -4.92 -13.78
CA ILE A 58 1.77 -4.18 -14.20
C ILE A 58 2.97 -4.68 -13.38
N SER A 59 3.90 -5.36 -14.05
CA SER A 59 5.17 -5.75 -13.44
C SER A 59 6.10 -4.54 -13.40
N PHE A 60 6.40 -4.06 -12.18
CA PHE A 60 7.26 -2.89 -11.98
C PHE A 60 7.96 -2.91 -10.62
N ASP A 61 9.25 -2.55 -10.59
CA ASP A 61 9.97 -2.32 -9.35
C ASP A 61 9.86 -0.86 -8.93
N LEU A 62 9.10 -0.60 -7.86
CA LEU A 62 8.85 0.73 -7.33
C LEU A 62 10.12 1.44 -6.82
N ALA A 63 11.21 0.72 -6.52
CA ALA A 63 12.48 1.35 -6.20
C ALA A 63 13.24 1.87 -7.41
N ASN A 64 12.74 1.59 -8.63
CA ASN A 64 13.35 2.06 -9.87
C ASN A 64 12.99 3.53 -10.14
N ASP A 65 13.93 4.32 -10.66
CA ASP A 65 13.70 5.75 -10.97
C ASP A 65 12.86 5.98 -12.23
N ASN A 66 12.56 4.93 -13.00
CA ASN A 66 11.78 5.00 -14.24
C ASN A 66 10.26 5.10 -14.04
N LEU A 67 9.79 5.51 -12.86
CA LEU A 67 8.37 5.58 -12.53
C LEU A 67 7.59 6.47 -13.50
N GLY A 68 8.06 7.69 -13.74
CA GLY A 68 7.40 8.65 -14.65
C GLY A 68 7.41 8.21 -16.11
N THR A 69 8.48 7.56 -16.58
CA THR A 69 8.67 7.18 -17.99
C THR A 69 8.11 5.81 -18.36
N HIS A 70 7.92 4.92 -17.37
CA HIS A 70 7.45 3.55 -17.63
C HIS A 70 6.15 3.20 -16.90
N LEU A 71 6.08 3.47 -15.58
CA LEU A 71 4.90 3.08 -14.81
C LEU A 71 3.69 3.94 -15.16
N ILE A 72 3.83 5.28 -15.18
CA ILE A 72 2.71 6.19 -15.46
C ILE A 72 2.15 5.99 -16.88
N PRO A 73 2.94 5.86 -17.94
CA PRO A 73 2.42 5.49 -19.26
C PRO A 73 1.69 4.14 -19.28
N SER A 74 2.19 3.15 -18.51
CA SER A 74 1.53 1.84 -18.41
C SER A 74 0.19 1.92 -17.69
N ILE A 75 0.08 2.71 -16.62
CA ILE A 75 -1.20 3.00 -15.95
C ILE A 75 -2.16 3.71 -16.91
N SER A 76 -1.65 4.70 -17.68
CA SER A 76 -2.45 5.51 -18.61
C SER A 76 -3.07 4.73 -19.77
N LYS A 77 -2.55 3.53 -20.07
CA LYS A 77 -3.18 2.62 -21.05
C LYS A 77 -4.54 2.10 -20.60
N TYR A 78 -4.75 2.03 -19.28
CA TYR A 78 -5.96 1.48 -18.67
C TYR A 78 -6.80 2.56 -18.00
N PHE A 79 -6.16 3.45 -17.22
CA PHE A 79 -6.84 4.45 -16.41
C PHE A 79 -6.56 5.88 -16.88
N ASN A 80 -7.61 6.61 -17.23
CA ASN A 80 -7.56 8.06 -17.41
C ASN A 80 -7.78 8.79 -16.07
N GLN A 81 -8.46 8.14 -15.13
CA GLN A 81 -8.76 8.66 -13.80
C GLN A 81 -8.58 7.57 -12.74
N VAL A 82 -8.18 7.97 -11.52
CA VAL A 82 -7.95 7.09 -10.38
C VAL A 82 -8.81 7.57 -9.21
N ASP A 83 -9.64 6.69 -8.67
CA ASP A 83 -10.53 7.01 -7.53
C ASP A 83 -9.92 6.58 -6.19
N ILE A 84 -9.14 5.50 -6.18
CA ILE A 84 -8.51 4.97 -4.97
C ILE A 84 -7.08 4.55 -5.29
N LEU A 85 -6.14 5.02 -4.48
CA LEU A 85 -4.75 4.56 -4.50
C LEU A 85 -4.41 3.92 -3.14
N ILE A 86 -4.03 2.64 -3.17
CA ILE A 86 -3.52 1.93 -1.99
C ILE A 86 -2.00 1.75 -2.12
N ASN A 87 -1.25 2.56 -1.38
CA ASN A 87 0.20 2.43 -1.25
C ASN A 87 0.51 1.35 -0.21
N ASN A 88 0.42 0.07 -0.62
CA ASN A 88 0.63 -1.08 0.23
C ASN A 88 2.02 -1.73 0.04
N ALA A 89 2.71 -1.47 -1.06
CA ALA A 89 4.05 -2.01 -1.27
C ALA A 89 4.98 -1.66 -0.10
N GLY A 90 5.80 -2.63 0.32
CA GLY A 90 6.75 -2.44 1.38
C GLY A 90 7.96 -3.35 1.24
N ALA A 91 9.08 -2.88 1.75
CA ALA A 91 10.31 -3.63 1.97
C ALA A 91 10.68 -3.54 3.45
N MET A 92 11.23 -4.62 3.99
CA MET A 92 11.66 -4.71 5.37
C MET A 92 13.05 -5.33 5.45
N VAL A 93 13.84 -4.87 6.40
CA VAL A 93 15.09 -5.47 6.85
C VAL A 93 14.97 -5.65 8.35
N ALA A 94 15.16 -6.88 8.82
CA ALA A 94 15.17 -7.25 10.23
C ALA A 94 16.58 -7.67 10.63
N LYS A 95 17.39 -6.70 11.11
CA LYS A 95 18.81 -6.88 11.48
C LYS A 95 19.18 -5.92 12.62
N PRO A 96 20.20 -6.24 13.44
CA PRO A 96 20.82 -5.26 14.32
C PRO A 96 21.20 -3.98 13.57
N PHE A 97 21.04 -2.84 14.22
CA PHE A 97 21.27 -1.52 13.59
C PHE A 97 22.66 -1.41 12.94
N THR A 98 23.69 -1.94 13.59
CA THR A 98 25.07 -1.93 13.12
C THR A 98 25.33 -2.76 11.85
N ASP A 99 24.43 -3.73 11.57
CA ASP A 99 24.59 -4.70 10.48
C ASP A 99 23.77 -4.33 9.23
N ILE A 100 22.99 -3.26 9.32
CA ILE A 100 22.22 -2.77 8.17
C ILE A 100 23.16 -2.06 7.20
N SER A 101 23.30 -2.63 6.01
CA SER A 101 24.12 -2.02 4.96
C SER A 101 23.45 -0.77 4.36
N PRO A 102 24.24 0.18 3.79
CA PRO A 102 23.70 1.33 3.07
C PRO A 102 22.71 0.95 1.96
N ASN A 103 22.97 -0.12 1.24
CA ASN A 103 22.09 -0.60 0.16
C ASN A 103 20.75 -1.11 0.69
N GLU A 104 20.75 -1.82 1.81
CA GLU A 104 19.51 -2.28 2.45
C GLU A 104 18.67 -1.09 2.96
N LEU A 105 19.32 -0.13 3.63
CA LEU A 105 18.67 1.10 4.06
C LEU A 105 18.06 1.85 2.87
N GLN A 106 18.84 2.08 1.83
CA GLN A 106 18.37 2.75 0.62
C GLN A 106 17.20 2.00 -0.02
N ARG A 107 17.26 0.67 -0.11
CA ARG A 107 16.18 -0.15 -0.66
C ARG A 107 14.89 0.00 0.13
N VAL A 108 14.95 -0.04 1.46
CA VAL A 108 13.79 0.14 2.33
C VAL A 108 13.16 1.51 2.11
N TYR A 109 13.95 2.57 2.12
CA TYR A 109 13.45 3.93 1.90
C TYR A 109 12.93 4.14 0.48
N SER A 110 13.62 3.61 -0.53
CA SER A 110 13.15 3.71 -1.93
C SER A 110 11.78 3.09 -2.12
N VAL A 111 11.52 1.91 -1.53
CA VAL A 111 10.22 1.24 -1.67
C VAL A 111 9.16 1.86 -0.76
N ASN A 112 9.48 2.16 0.52
CA ASN A 112 8.47 2.48 1.51
C ASN A 112 8.05 3.95 1.48
N ILE A 113 8.89 4.86 1.00
CA ILE A 113 8.59 6.30 1.04
C ILE A 113 8.89 7.01 -0.29
N LEU A 114 10.06 6.86 -0.89
CA LEU A 114 10.39 7.62 -2.09
C LEU A 114 9.51 7.24 -3.28
N SER A 115 9.18 5.95 -3.43
CA SER A 115 8.25 5.50 -4.46
C SER A 115 6.83 6.01 -4.23
N VAL A 116 6.38 6.07 -2.99
CA VAL A 116 5.04 6.58 -2.61
C VAL A 116 4.93 8.06 -2.96
N PHE A 117 5.95 8.84 -2.57
CA PHE A 117 6.02 10.27 -2.90
C PHE A 117 5.94 10.49 -4.42
N LYS A 118 6.85 9.84 -5.17
CA LYS A 118 6.92 9.94 -6.63
C LYS A 118 5.63 9.48 -7.32
N LEU A 119 5.02 8.39 -6.84
CA LEU A 119 3.79 7.84 -7.42
C LEU A 119 2.60 8.76 -7.20
N ILE A 120 2.41 9.28 -5.99
CA ILE A 120 1.35 10.26 -5.69
C ILE A 120 1.55 11.50 -6.57
N GLN A 121 2.77 12.07 -6.58
CA GLN A 121 3.07 13.26 -7.37
C GLN A 121 2.76 13.07 -8.86
N ALA A 122 3.17 11.92 -9.43
CA ALA A 122 2.95 11.64 -10.85
C ALA A 122 1.48 11.32 -11.19
N LEU A 123 0.69 10.84 -10.21
CA LEU A 123 -0.74 10.56 -10.37
C LEU A 123 -1.64 11.76 -10.07
N MET A 124 -1.11 12.87 -9.53
CA MET A 124 -1.93 14.05 -9.19
C MET A 124 -2.86 14.50 -10.33
N PRO A 125 -2.42 14.58 -11.61
CA PRO A 125 -3.31 14.98 -12.70
C PRO A 125 -4.37 13.94 -13.08
N LYS A 126 -4.32 12.76 -12.49
CA LYS A 126 -5.19 11.62 -12.79
C LYS A 126 -6.15 11.28 -11.66
N PHE A 127 -5.98 11.84 -10.48
CA PHE A 127 -6.94 11.59 -9.41
C PHE A 127 -8.31 12.19 -9.75
N SER A 128 -9.38 11.47 -9.42
CA SER A 128 -10.72 12.07 -9.40
C SER A 128 -10.78 13.14 -8.32
N ASP A 129 -11.67 14.10 -8.45
CA ASP A 129 -11.79 15.22 -7.49
C ASP A 129 -11.94 14.74 -6.05
N SER A 130 -12.59 13.61 -5.82
CA SER A 130 -12.81 12.98 -4.52
C SER A 130 -11.99 11.70 -4.30
N ALA A 131 -10.80 11.60 -4.91
CA ALA A 131 -9.97 10.42 -4.77
C ALA A 131 -9.50 10.20 -3.33
N HIS A 132 -9.43 8.93 -2.91
CA HIS A 132 -8.94 8.51 -1.61
C HIS A 132 -7.58 7.82 -1.73
N ILE A 133 -6.56 8.47 -1.21
CA ILE A 133 -5.19 7.97 -1.16
C ILE A 133 -4.92 7.39 0.23
N ILE A 134 -4.65 6.08 0.29
CA ILE A 134 -4.42 5.36 1.54
C ILE A 134 -3.00 4.84 1.57
N ASN A 135 -2.24 5.32 2.54
CA ASN A 135 -0.88 4.89 2.79
C ASN A 135 -0.86 3.81 3.87
N ILE A 136 -0.32 2.63 3.55
CA ILE A 136 -0.19 1.53 4.52
C ILE A 136 1.14 1.67 5.25
N SER A 137 1.05 2.12 6.50
CA SER A 137 2.16 2.22 7.44
C SER A 137 2.16 1.04 8.42
N SER A 138 2.87 1.19 9.51
CA SER A 138 2.97 0.23 10.61
C SER A 138 2.84 0.95 11.94
N VAL A 139 2.33 0.27 12.95
CA VAL A 139 2.37 0.78 14.35
C VAL A 139 3.78 1.17 14.76
N GLY A 140 4.81 0.45 14.29
CA GLY A 140 6.21 0.80 14.53
C GLY A 140 6.65 2.15 13.96
N GLY A 141 5.90 2.72 12.99
CA GLY A 141 6.12 4.06 12.43
C GLY A 141 5.43 5.19 13.21
N VAL A 142 4.50 4.88 14.11
CA VAL A 142 3.75 5.88 14.87
C VAL A 142 4.58 6.37 16.08
N GLN A 143 4.58 7.66 16.35
CA GLN A 143 5.25 8.24 17.53
C GLN A 143 4.62 7.70 18.81
N GLY A 144 5.45 7.38 19.80
CA GLY A 144 4.99 6.84 21.09
C GLY A 144 4.55 5.38 21.09
N SER A 145 4.50 4.72 19.94
CA SER A 145 4.22 3.28 19.86
C SER A 145 5.43 2.43 20.26
N VAL A 146 5.18 1.17 20.55
CA VAL A 146 6.24 0.17 20.80
C VAL A 146 7.14 0.05 19.58
N LYS A 147 8.45 -0.01 19.80
CA LYS A 147 9.46 -0.23 18.76
C LYS A 147 10.08 -1.62 18.92
N PHE A 148 10.47 -2.21 17.80
CA PHE A 148 11.04 -3.56 17.78
C PHE A 148 12.53 -3.49 17.42
N ALA A 149 13.35 -4.18 18.22
CA ALA A 149 14.76 -4.34 17.91
C ALA A 149 14.93 -4.95 16.50
N GLY A 150 15.93 -4.46 15.76
CA GLY A 150 16.18 -4.91 14.39
C GLY A 150 15.32 -4.26 13.29
N LEU A 151 14.30 -3.47 13.62
CA LEU A 151 13.42 -2.83 12.64
C LEU A 151 13.66 -1.33 12.46
N SER A 152 14.86 -0.82 12.79
CA SER A 152 15.13 0.62 12.75
C SER A 152 14.90 1.25 11.36
N ALA A 153 15.43 0.64 10.29
CA ALA A 153 15.26 1.11 8.92
C ALA A 153 13.78 1.05 8.47
N TYR A 154 13.09 -0.05 8.80
CA TYR A 154 11.68 -0.22 8.47
C TYR A 154 10.80 0.78 9.21
N SER A 155 10.90 0.85 10.52
CA SER A 155 10.06 1.72 11.35
C SER A 155 10.26 3.19 11.03
N SER A 156 11.51 3.63 10.80
CA SER A 156 11.79 5.02 10.40
C SER A 156 11.22 5.35 9.02
N SER A 157 11.29 4.43 8.05
CA SER A 157 10.66 4.64 6.74
C SER A 157 9.12 4.72 6.82
N LYS A 158 8.51 3.94 7.74
CA LYS A 158 7.06 3.98 7.98
C LYS A 158 6.64 5.23 8.77
N ALA A 159 7.50 5.79 9.61
CA ALA A 159 7.30 7.10 10.23
C ALA A 159 7.35 8.24 9.20
N ALA A 160 8.25 8.18 8.23
CA ALA A 160 8.29 9.14 7.13
C ALA A 160 6.99 9.12 6.30
N MET A 161 6.37 7.95 6.11
CA MET A 161 5.06 7.84 5.43
C MET A 161 3.93 8.50 6.22
N VAL A 162 3.96 8.41 7.56
CA VAL A 162 3.03 9.13 8.44
C VAL A 162 3.14 10.64 8.19
N GLY A 163 4.35 11.19 8.30
CA GLY A 163 4.59 12.62 8.07
C GLY A 163 4.20 13.07 6.66
N LEU A 164 4.51 12.28 5.62
CA LEU A 164 4.08 12.58 4.25
C LEU A 164 2.56 12.66 4.15
N THR A 165 1.83 11.74 4.78
CA THR A 165 0.36 11.76 4.77
C THR A 165 -0.22 13.03 5.37
N GLU A 166 0.32 13.46 6.53
CA GLU A 166 -0.11 14.69 7.20
C GLU A 166 0.19 15.93 6.37
N CYS A 167 1.39 16.02 5.76
CA CYS A 167 1.76 17.12 4.88
C CYS A 167 0.83 17.24 3.67
N LEU A 168 0.57 16.11 2.96
CA LEU A 168 -0.32 16.13 1.81
C LEU A 168 -1.76 16.46 2.17
N ALA A 169 -2.25 15.98 3.31
CA ALA A 169 -3.58 16.32 3.77
C ALA A 169 -3.75 17.81 4.08
N GLU A 170 -2.73 18.45 4.62
CA GLU A 170 -2.74 19.92 4.86
C GLU A 170 -2.60 20.70 3.54
N GLU A 171 -1.70 20.25 2.64
CA GLU A 171 -1.50 20.93 1.37
C GLU A 171 -2.76 20.91 0.48
N PHE A 172 -3.53 19.83 0.53
CA PHE A 172 -4.77 19.65 -0.24
C PHE A 172 -6.04 19.76 0.61
N LYS A 173 -6.01 20.50 1.73
CA LYS A 173 -7.14 20.60 2.64
C LYS A 173 -8.41 21.23 2.03
N ASP A 174 -8.22 22.14 1.10
CA ASP A 174 -9.31 22.89 0.43
C ASP A 174 -9.83 22.16 -0.83
N THR A 175 -9.41 20.92 -1.06
CA THR A 175 -9.92 20.03 -2.14
C THR A 175 -10.72 18.89 -1.54
N ASP A 176 -11.40 18.10 -2.38
CA ASP A 176 -12.08 16.87 -1.95
C ASP A 176 -11.16 15.64 -1.92
N LEU A 177 -9.87 15.79 -2.28
CA LEU A 177 -8.88 14.72 -2.14
C LEU A 177 -8.70 14.34 -0.67
N SER A 178 -8.66 13.05 -0.38
CA SER A 178 -8.45 12.54 0.97
C SER A 178 -7.16 11.71 1.04
N PHE A 179 -6.26 12.11 1.94
CA PHE A 179 -5.04 11.38 2.27
C PHE A 179 -5.16 10.83 3.68
N ASN A 180 -5.10 9.52 3.85
CA ASN A 180 -5.13 8.89 5.17
C ASN A 180 -4.04 7.81 5.27
N CYS A 181 -3.64 7.50 6.49
CA CYS A 181 -2.65 6.47 6.77
C CYS A 181 -3.23 5.41 7.71
N LEU A 182 -3.11 4.16 7.33
CA LEU A 182 -3.42 3.03 8.20
C LEU A 182 -2.12 2.44 8.73
N ALA A 183 -1.86 2.64 10.02
CA ALA A 183 -0.73 2.10 10.74
C ALA A 183 -1.09 0.70 11.27
N LEU A 184 -0.72 -0.33 10.52
CA LEU A 184 -1.11 -1.70 10.82
C LEU A 184 -0.24 -2.30 11.94
N GLY A 185 -0.87 -3.06 12.82
CA GLY A 185 -0.21 -4.00 13.72
C GLY A 185 0.21 -5.28 13.00
N ALA A 186 0.39 -6.36 13.76
CA ALA A 186 0.76 -7.65 13.20
C ALA A 186 -0.38 -8.24 12.37
N VAL A 187 -0.09 -8.54 11.10
CA VAL A 187 -0.99 -9.21 10.15
C VAL A 187 -0.28 -10.44 9.60
N GLN A 188 -0.94 -11.59 9.59
CA GLN A 188 -0.35 -12.83 9.09
C GLN A 188 -0.09 -12.73 7.59
N THR A 189 1.18 -12.54 7.26
CA THR A 189 1.71 -12.39 5.89
C THR A 189 3.07 -13.07 5.79
N GLU A 190 3.50 -13.34 4.57
CA GLU A 190 4.84 -13.86 4.30
C GLU A 190 5.95 -12.91 4.79
N MET A 191 5.72 -11.59 4.71
CA MET A 191 6.66 -10.59 5.21
C MET A 191 6.83 -10.68 6.74
N LEU A 192 5.75 -10.91 7.47
CA LEU A 192 5.80 -11.10 8.93
C LEU A 192 6.54 -12.38 9.29
N GLU A 193 6.23 -13.48 8.59
CA GLU A 193 6.87 -14.77 8.82
C GLU A 193 8.38 -14.74 8.52
N GLU A 194 8.79 -14.02 7.44
CA GLU A 194 10.20 -13.80 7.11
C GLU A 194 10.94 -13.03 8.22
N ALA A 195 10.28 -12.08 8.89
CA ALA A 195 10.89 -11.24 9.94
C ALA A 195 10.82 -11.86 11.34
N PHE A 196 9.76 -12.60 11.62
CA PHE A 196 9.47 -13.20 12.92
C PHE A 196 8.99 -14.65 12.73
N PRO A 197 9.91 -15.57 12.37
CA PRO A 197 9.56 -16.97 12.11
C PRO A 197 8.81 -17.61 13.29
N GLY A 198 7.68 -18.26 12.99
CA GLY A 198 6.85 -18.93 13.98
C GLY A 198 5.89 -18.03 14.76
N TYR A 199 5.94 -16.71 14.59
CA TYR A 199 4.96 -15.82 15.22
C TYR A 199 3.61 -15.91 14.49
N GLN A 200 2.53 -16.12 15.26
CA GLN A 200 1.16 -16.20 14.75
C GLN A 200 0.43 -14.88 15.01
N ALA A 201 0.18 -14.11 13.94
CA ALA A 201 -0.56 -12.86 14.07
C ALA A 201 -2.06 -13.11 14.28
N PRO A 202 -2.73 -12.26 15.09
CA PRO A 202 -4.17 -12.44 15.39
C PRO A 202 -5.09 -12.05 14.24
N ILE A 203 -4.58 -11.38 13.21
CA ILE A 203 -5.35 -10.89 12.05
C ILE A 203 -4.78 -11.51 10.77
N THR A 204 -5.66 -12.10 9.96
CA THR A 204 -5.25 -12.62 8.64
C THR A 204 -5.11 -11.51 7.62
N SER A 205 -4.32 -11.73 6.55
CA SER A 205 -4.24 -10.80 5.42
C SER A 205 -5.60 -10.57 4.74
N LYS A 206 -6.47 -11.58 4.73
CA LYS A 206 -7.83 -11.49 4.18
C LYS A 206 -8.73 -10.55 5.00
N ASP A 207 -8.70 -10.68 6.34
CA ASP A 207 -9.53 -9.84 7.22
C ASP A 207 -9.04 -8.39 7.21
N MET A 208 -7.71 -8.19 7.21
CA MET A 208 -7.14 -6.85 7.09
C MET A 208 -7.49 -6.22 5.74
N ALA A 209 -7.45 -6.97 4.64
CA ALA A 209 -7.84 -6.47 3.34
C ALA A 209 -9.33 -6.08 3.31
N ALA A 210 -10.22 -6.83 3.96
CA ALA A 210 -11.63 -6.49 4.06
C ALA A 210 -11.82 -5.13 4.76
N TYR A 211 -11.14 -4.92 5.87
CA TYR A 211 -11.14 -3.65 6.57
C TYR A 211 -10.62 -2.49 5.69
N ILE A 212 -9.50 -2.68 5.01
CA ILE A 212 -8.91 -1.64 4.13
C ILE A 212 -9.85 -1.31 2.97
N VAL A 213 -10.50 -2.30 2.36
CA VAL A 213 -11.49 -2.08 1.30
C VAL A 213 -12.65 -1.25 1.83
N ASP A 214 -13.27 -1.62 2.95
CA ASP A 214 -14.35 -0.83 3.56
C ASP A 214 -13.90 0.60 3.89
N PHE A 215 -12.73 0.74 4.52
CA PHE A 215 -12.14 2.06 4.81
C PHE A 215 -11.90 2.89 3.54
N SER A 216 -11.45 2.28 2.46
CA SER A 216 -11.19 2.99 1.19
C SER A 216 -12.47 3.58 0.58
N LEU A 217 -13.61 2.95 0.83
CA LEU A 217 -14.90 3.35 0.29
C LEU A 217 -15.62 4.36 1.19
N ASN A 218 -15.49 4.23 2.48
CA ASN A 218 -16.26 4.96 3.48
C ASN A 218 -15.43 5.92 4.33
N GLY A 219 -14.14 5.66 4.50
CA GLY A 219 -13.28 6.40 5.43
C GLY A 219 -13.15 7.88 5.11
N ALA A 220 -13.09 8.26 3.82
CA ALA A 220 -12.99 9.66 3.42
C ALA A 220 -14.17 10.54 3.86
N LYS A 221 -15.32 9.93 4.19
CA LYS A 221 -16.50 10.66 4.75
C LYS A 221 -16.23 11.17 6.17
N PHE A 222 -15.33 10.53 6.90
CA PHE A 222 -15.08 10.80 8.33
C PHE A 222 -13.65 11.26 8.60
N TYR A 223 -12.71 10.92 7.72
CA TYR A 223 -11.28 11.07 7.95
C TYR A 223 -10.59 11.77 6.78
N LYS A 224 -9.85 12.83 7.08
CA LYS A 224 -8.94 13.52 6.19
C LYS A 224 -7.67 13.83 6.98
N GLY A 225 -6.52 13.39 6.50
CA GLY A 225 -5.23 13.57 7.18
C GLY A 225 -5.06 12.72 8.44
N LYS A 226 -5.81 11.64 8.60
CA LYS A 226 -5.76 10.86 9.83
C LYS A 226 -4.82 9.66 9.74
N ILE A 227 -4.12 9.44 10.85
CA ILE A 227 -3.27 8.29 11.07
C ILE A 227 -4.02 7.35 12.01
N LEU A 228 -4.52 6.26 11.47
CA LEU A 228 -5.33 5.31 12.22
C LEU A 228 -4.53 4.06 12.56
N THR A 229 -4.36 3.79 13.82
CA THR A 229 -3.74 2.55 14.29
C THR A 229 -4.76 1.41 14.18
N VAL A 230 -4.42 0.40 13.38
CA VAL A 230 -5.28 -0.77 13.13
C VAL A 230 -4.58 -2.01 13.69
N SER A 231 -4.83 -2.32 14.94
CA SER A 231 -4.20 -3.43 15.64
C SER A 231 -5.16 -4.02 16.64
N LYS A 232 -5.19 -5.36 16.74
CA LYS A 232 -5.98 -6.09 17.74
C LYS A 232 -5.20 -6.23 19.06
N SER A 233 -3.89 -6.21 18.98
CA SER A 233 -2.98 -6.20 20.12
C SER A 233 -1.86 -5.22 19.83
N THR A 234 -1.41 -4.49 20.84
CA THR A 234 -0.11 -3.82 20.78
C THR A 234 0.92 -4.89 21.10
N PRO A 235 1.81 -5.25 20.15
CA PRO A 235 2.88 -6.20 20.47
C PRO A 235 3.78 -5.63 21.55
#